data_a7dfc9b9f44bdf5801a51cfbccf718f7
#
_entry.id   a7dfc9b9f44bdf5801a51cfbccf718f7
#
_cell.length_a   1.000
_cell.length_b   1.000
_cell.length_c   1.000
_cell.angle_alpha   90.00
_cell.angle_beta   90.00
_cell.angle_gamma   90.00
#
_symmetry.space_group_name_H-M   'P 1'
#
loop_
_entity.id
_entity.type
_entity.pdbx_description
1 polymer ?
#
loop_
_entity_poly.entity_id
_entity_poly.type
_entity_poly.pdbx_seq_one_letter_code
_entity_poly.pdbx_strand_id
1 'polypeptide(L)'
;MSEETGKRRETVRGEDCEGEMSEEAYEIPFFSEEGFVRKRCERCNAFFWTKDEGRKTCGDAPCEPYKFIGNPVFREKSVDEMREAFLSFFERHSHKRLRRYPVVARWRDDIYLTIASIANFQPFVTSGRVPPPANPLVISQPCIRLEDLESIGRTGRHLTIFEMMGHHAFNKRDAEIYWLSLIHI
;
A
#
# COMPACT_ATOMS: atom_id res chain seq x y z
N MET A 1 -43.66 2.86 -40.32
CA MET A 1 -44.07 3.46 -39.02
C MET A 1 -43.76 2.42 -37.96
N SER A 2 -42.63 2.54 -37.32
CA SER A 2 -42.23 1.77 -36.15
C SER A 2 -41.32 2.66 -35.29
N GLU A 3 -41.87 3.06 -34.14
CA GLU A 3 -41.28 3.94 -33.18
C GLU A 3 -40.14 3.22 -32.43
N GLU A 4 -38.95 3.71 -32.55
CA GLU A 4 -37.83 3.35 -31.68
C GLU A 4 -37.94 4.11 -30.36
N THR A 5 -38.30 3.39 -29.29
CA THR A 5 -38.27 3.91 -27.94
C THR A 5 -36.83 3.88 -27.38
N GLY A 6 -36.23 5.08 -27.40
CA GLY A 6 -34.92 5.32 -26.77
C GLY A 6 -35.01 5.18 -25.24
N LYS A 7 -34.46 4.11 -24.69
CA LYS A 7 -34.20 3.98 -23.25
C LYS A 7 -33.04 4.90 -22.87
N ARG A 8 -33.35 6.01 -22.18
CA ARG A 8 -32.37 6.81 -21.45
C ARG A 8 -31.69 5.93 -20.40
N ARG A 9 -30.37 5.81 -20.46
CA ARG A 9 -29.59 5.31 -19.36
C ARG A 9 -29.64 6.32 -18.22
N GLU A 10 -30.33 5.99 -17.15
CA GLU A 10 -30.19 6.67 -15.86
C GLU A 10 -28.78 6.43 -15.35
N THR A 11 -28.00 7.49 -15.29
CA THR A 11 -26.75 7.54 -14.52
C THR A 11 -27.12 7.44 -13.05
N VAL A 12 -26.92 6.29 -12.46
CA VAL A 12 -26.92 6.10 -11.02
C VAL A 12 -25.80 6.99 -10.47
N ARG A 13 -26.18 8.13 -9.89
CA ARG A 13 -25.29 8.92 -9.05
C ARG A 13 -24.91 8.03 -7.89
N GLY A 14 -23.59 7.79 -7.71
CA GLY A 14 -23.08 7.14 -6.54
C GLY A 14 -23.55 7.90 -5.31
N GLU A 15 -24.34 7.25 -4.47
CA GLU A 15 -24.64 7.71 -3.13
C GLU A 15 -23.30 7.71 -2.38
N ASP A 16 -22.94 8.90 -1.90
CA ASP A 16 -21.77 9.16 -1.08
C ASP A 16 -21.85 8.28 0.16
N CYS A 17 -21.07 7.20 0.18
CA CYS A 17 -20.79 6.44 1.38
C CYS A 17 -19.78 7.22 2.23
N GLU A 18 -20.10 8.45 2.59
CA GLU A 18 -19.51 9.17 3.72
C GLU A 18 -20.14 8.67 5.02
N GLY A 19 -19.95 7.39 5.31
CA GLY A 19 -20.05 6.93 6.68
C GLY A 19 -18.83 7.46 7.40
N GLU A 20 -18.98 8.51 8.20
CA GLU A 20 -18.00 8.89 9.21
C GLU A 20 -17.70 7.64 10.03
N MET A 21 -16.54 7.01 9.76
CA MET A 21 -16.07 5.93 10.60
C MET A 21 -15.89 6.52 11.99
N SER A 22 -16.62 5.97 12.98
CA SER A 22 -16.62 6.46 14.35
C SER A 22 -15.18 6.57 14.85
N GLU A 23 -14.89 7.57 15.66
CA GLU A 23 -13.53 7.77 16.21
C GLU A 23 -13.02 6.52 16.94
N GLU A 24 -13.92 5.74 17.53
CA GLU A 24 -13.66 4.46 18.20
C GLU A 24 -13.00 3.40 17.27
N ALA A 25 -13.23 3.44 15.95
CA ALA A 25 -12.62 2.51 15.02
C ALA A 25 -11.08 2.63 14.92
N TYR A 26 -10.53 3.74 15.41
CA TYR A 26 -9.09 4.03 15.40
C TYR A 26 -8.46 3.95 16.81
N GLU A 27 -9.22 3.65 17.84
CA GLU A 27 -8.70 3.45 19.20
C GLU A 27 -8.11 2.04 19.34
N ILE A 28 -6.89 1.90 18.90
CA ILE A 28 -6.11 0.70 19.09
C ILE A 28 -5.27 0.90 20.36
N PRO A 29 -5.41 0.07 21.41
CA PRO A 29 -4.69 0.21 22.67
C PRO A 29 -3.18 0.42 22.51
N PHE A 30 -2.61 -0.26 21.54
CA PHE A 30 -1.22 -0.13 21.13
C PHE A 30 -0.77 1.32 20.87
N PHE A 31 -1.60 2.14 20.21
CA PHE A 31 -1.19 3.51 19.93
C PHE A 31 -1.06 4.35 21.20
N SER A 32 -1.97 4.18 22.16
CA SER A 32 -1.92 4.88 23.44
C SER A 32 -0.78 4.35 24.33
N GLU A 33 -0.55 3.04 24.36
CA GLU A 33 0.54 2.40 25.10
C GLU A 33 1.91 2.87 24.60
N GLU A 34 2.05 3.08 23.30
CA GLU A 34 3.28 3.55 22.67
C GLU A 34 3.40 5.08 22.61
N GLY A 35 2.45 5.81 23.14
CA GLY A 35 2.48 7.27 23.22
C GLY A 35 2.22 7.97 21.87
N PHE A 36 1.49 7.32 20.97
CA PHE A 36 1.00 8.00 19.78
C PHE A 36 -0.25 8.82 20.10
N VAL A 37 -0.32 10.00 19.51
CA VAL A 37 -1.48 10.87 19.51
C VAL A 37 -2.03 11.03 18.10
N ARG A 38 -3.36 10.98 17.96
CA ARG A 38 -4.05 11.22 16.71
C ARG A 38 -4.27 12.72 16.53
N LYS A 39 -3.82 13.26 15.41
CA LYS A 39 -3.93 14.69 15.10
C LYS A 39 -4.54 14.90 13.73
N ARG A 40 -5.05 16.10 13.50
CA ARG A 40 -5.54 16.53 12.21
C ARG A 40 -4.53 17.44 11.55
N CYS A 41 -4.19 17.17 10.29
CA CYS A 41 -3.24 17.96 9.51
C CYS A 41 -3.82 19.35 9.22
N GLU A 42 -3.07 20.42 9.56
CA GLU A 42 -3.50 21.79 9.33
C GLU A 42 -3.60 22.16 7.83
N ARG A 43 -2.99 21.36 6.94
CA ARG A 43 -3.00 21.62 5.49
C ARG A 43 -4.04 20.84 4.70
N CYS A 44 -4.16 19.53 4.94
CA CYS A 44 -5.06 18.68 4.16
C CYS A 44 -6.26 18.17 4.97
N ASN A 45 -6.34 18.49 6.25
CA ASN A 45 -7.37 18.01 7.19
C ASN A 45 -7.42 16.48 7.41
N ALA A 46 -6.53 15.70 6.78
CA ALA A 46 -6.43 14.27 7.03
C ALA A 46 -5.94 13.98 8.46
N PHE A 47 -6.45 12.92 9.05
CA PHE A 47 -5.95 12.44 10.33
C PHE A 47 -4.62 11.70 10.15
N PHE A 48 -3.72 11.86 11.12
CA PHE A 48 -2.45 11.15 11.17
C PHE A 48 -2.06 10.85 12.63
N TRP A 49 -1.20 9.86 12.81
CA TRP A 49 -0.67 9.48 14.11
C TRP A 49 0.78 9.96 14.26
N THR A 50 1.14 10.43 15.44
CA THR A 50 2.49 10.90 15.72
C THR A 50 2.81 10.78 17.21
N LYS A 51 4.10 10.56 17.54
CA LYS A 51 4.62 10.69 18.91
C LYS A 51 5.03 12.13 19.24
N ASP A 52 5.09 13.00 18.25
CA ASP A 52 5.44 14.41 18.41
C ASP A 52 4.17 15.26 18.53
N GLU A 53 3.84 15.66 19.74
CA GLU A 53 2.70 16.52 20.01
C GLU A 53 2.79 17.90 19.33
N GLY A 54 4.01 18.37 19.04
CA GLY A 54 4.25 19.64 18.32
C GLY A 54 3.99 19.56 16.82
N ARG A 55 3.89 18.35 16.25
CA ARG A 55 3.71 18.15 14.82
C ARG A 55 2.33 18.61 14.34
N LYS A 56 2.29 19.43 13.30
CA LYS A 56 1.09 20.08 12.76
C LYS A 56 0.62 19.52 11.42
N THR A 57 1.50 18.82 10.72
CA THR A 57 1.25 18.28 9.38
C THR A 57 1.43 16.77 9.33
N CYS A 58 0.71 16.08 8.43
CA CYS A 58 0.80 14.63 8.30
C CYS A 58 2.18 14.15 7.81
N GLY A 59 2.93 15.01 7.10
CA GLY A 59 4.21 14.66 6.51
C GLY A 59 4.11 14.15 5.08
N ASP A 60 2.89 13.96 4.56
CA ASP A 60 2.67 13.56 3.18
C ASP A 60 2.86 14.74 2.21
N ALA A 61 3.25 14.46 1.01
CA ALA A 61 3.15 15.42 -0.07
C ALA A 61 1.65 15.60 -0.46
N PRO A 62 1.15 16.80 -0.67
CA PRO A 62 1.86 18.10 -0.76
C PRO A 62 1.97 18.87 0.56
N CYS A 63 1.62 18.27 1.70
CA CYS A 63 1.63 18.96 2.99
C CYS A 63 3.05 19.35 3.44
N GLU A 64 4.03 18.50 3.14
CA GLU A 64 5.44 18.80 3.35
C GLU A 64 6.26 18.48 2.11
N PRO A 65 7.29 19.27 1.78
CA PRO A 65 8.22 18.91 0.73
C PRO A 65 9.02 17.67 1.14
N TYR A 66 9.42 16.86 0.18
CA TYR A 66 10.27 15.70 0.45
C TYR A 66 11.66 16.15 0.92
N LYS A 67 11.94 15.95 2.19
CA LYS A 67 13.20 16.37 2.84
C LYS A 67 14.42 15.58 2.35
N PHE A 68 14.21 14.40 1.81
CA PHE A 68 15.29 13.53 1.31
C PHE A 68 15.81 13.91 -0.09
N ILE A 69 15.04 14.70 -0.87
CA ILE A 69 15.49 15.13 -2.19
C ILE A 69 16.66 16.11 -2.02
N GLY A 70 17.82 15.72 -2.52
CA GLY A 70 19.07 16.49 -2.38
C GLY A 70 19.75 16.40 -1.01
N ASN A 71 19.12 15.72 -0.03
CA ASN A 71 19.66 15.47 1.31
C ASN A 71 19.50 13.98 1.66
N PRO A 72 20.26 13.07 1.05
CA PRO A 72 20.18 11.66 1.37
C PRO A 72 20.63 11.43 2.82
N VAL A 73 19.70 10.98 3.67
CA VAL A 73 19.98 10.63 5.06
C VAL A 73 20.74 9.28 5.14
N PHE A 74 20.64 8.48 4.08
CA PHE A 74 21.25 7.16 4.02
C PHE A 74 22.24 7.06 2.86
N ARG A 75 23.20 6.15 3.00
CA ARG A 75 24.12 5.81 1.92
C ARG A 75 23.33 5.36 0.70
N GLU A 76 23.67 5.86 -0.46
CA GLU A 76 23.14 5.36 -1.73
C GLU A 76 23.30 3.85 -1.84
N LYS A 77 22.25 3.21 -2.31
CA LYS A 77 22.20 1.78 -2.58
C LYS A 77 21.72 1.56 -4.01
N SER A 78 22.29 0.57 -4.65
CA SER A 78 21.73 0.06 -5.90
C SER A 78 20.36 -0.58 -5.66
N VAL A 79 19.58 -0.77 -6.73
CA VAL A 79 18.28 -1.47 -6.66
C VAL A 79 18.43 -2.87 -6.06
N ASP A 80 19.51 -3.58 -6.43
CA ASP A 80 19.77 -4.93 -5.92
C ASP A 80 20.12 -4.91 -4.42
N GLU A 81 20.95 -3.98 -3.98
CA GLU A 81 21.27 -3.80 -2.56
C GLU A 81 20.05 -3.42 -1.73
N MET A 82 19.17 -2.56 -2.26
CA MET A 82 17.94 -2.17 -1.56
C MET A 82 16.98 -3.36 -1.46
N ARG A 83 16.80 -4.10 -2.56
CA ARG A 83 15.97 -5.31 -2.58
C ARG A 83 16.46 -6.33 -1.56
N GLU A 84 17.76 -6.59 -1.56
CA GLU A 84 18.36 -7.56 -0.65
C GLU A 84 18.27 -7.10 0.80
N ALA A 85 18.52 -5.82 1.07
CA ALA A 85 18.37 -5.25 2.42
C ALA A 85 16.95 -5.43 2.98
N PHE A 86 15.92 -5.17 2.14
CA PHE A 86 14.53 -5.35 2.51
C PHE A 86 14.19 -6.81 2.78
N LEU A 87 14.50 -7.69 1.83
CA LEU A 87 14.15 -9.10 1.95
C LEU A 87 14.84 -9.75 3.14
N SER A 88 16.15 -9.49 3.33
CA SER A 88 16.91 -10.03 4.46
C SER A 88 16.46 -9.47 5.81
N PHE A 89 16.00 -8.21 5.84
CA PHE A 89 15.42 -7.65 7.06
C PHE A 89 14.21 -8.46 7.51
N PHE A 90 13.25 -8.71 6.62
CA PHE A 90 12.06 -9.47 6.96
C PHE A 90 12.33 -10.96 7.21
N GLU A 91 13.32 -11.55 6.54
CA GLU A 91 13.75 -12.93 6.86
C GLU A 91 14.23 -13.04 8.30
N ARG A 92 14.99 -12.05 8.82
CA ARG A 92 15.41 -12.00 10.24
C ARG A 92 14.22 -11.84 11.20
N HIS A 93 13.09 -11.31 10.71
CA HIS A 93 11.82 -11.21 11.45
C HIS A 93 10.82 -12.32 11.07
N SER A 94 11.33 -13.53 10.87
CA SER A 94 10.53 -14.76 10.68
C SER A 94 9.63 -14.77 9.43
N HIS A 95 9.85 -13.87 8.47
CA HIS A 95 9.14 -13.91 7.20
C HIS A 95 9.85 -14.86 6.22
N LYS A 96 9.08 -15.70 5.56
CA LYS A 96 9.63 -16.54 4.49
C LYS A 96 9.75 -15.76 3.19
N ARG A 97 10.95 -15.69 2.65
CA ARG A 97 11.21 -15.10 1.34
C ARG A 97 10.62 -15.96 0.23
N LEU A 98 9.84 -15.34 -0.64
CA LEU A 98 9.29 -15.98 -1.83
C LEU A 98 10.00 -15.52 -3.11
N ARG A 99 9.99 -16.39 -4.11
CA ARG A 99 10.41 -16.05 -5.46
C ARG A 99 9.36 -15.15 -6.12
N ARG A 100 9.80 -14.33 -7.05
CA ARG A 100 8.94 -13.48 -7.87
C ARG A 100 7.96 -14.31 -8.69
N TYR A 101 6.75 -13.82 -8.79
CA TYR A 101 5.77 -14.33 -9.75
C TYR A 101 5.94 -13.64 -11.11
N PRO A 102 5.46 -14.25 -12.19
CA PRO A 102 5.42 -13.60 -13.49
C PRO A 102 4.60 -12.31 -13.44
N VAL A 103 5.02 -11.32 -14.23
CA VAL A 103 4.26 -10.07 -14.36
C VAL A 103 2.93 -10.29 -15.08
N VAL A 104 2.88 -11.24 -16.02
CA VAL A 104 1.63 -11.68 -16.66
C VAL A 104 0.88 -12.60 -15.70
N ALA A 105 -0.28 -12.14 -15.23
CA ALA A 105 -1.08 -12.81 -14.20
C ALA A 105 -1.92 -13.97 -14.79
N ARG A 106 -1.28 -15.03 -15.24
CA ARG A 106 -1.93 -16.18 -15.90
C ARG A 106 -2.83 -17.03 -15.01
N TRP A 107 -2.80 -16.81 -13.70
CA TRP A 107 -3.63 -17.53 -12.71
C TRP A 107 -4.97 -16.86 -12.43
N ARG A 108 -5.23 -15.72 -13.07
CA ARG A 108 -6.45 -14.91 -12.93
C ARG A 108 -6.92 -14.47 -14.30
N ASP A 109 -8.20 -14.25 -14.42
CA ASP A 109 -8.89 -13.79 -15.64
C ASP A 109 -9.40 -12.35 -15.56
N ASP A 110 -9.34 -11.76 -14.37
CA ASP A 110 -9.78 -10.38 -14.08
C ASP A 110 -8.67 -9.32 -14.23
N ILE A 111 -7.40 -9.72 -14.28
CA ILE A 111 -6.26 -8.85 -14.55
C ILE A 111 -5.27 -9.49 -15.51
N TYR A 112 -4.69 -8.69 -16.39
CA TYR A 112 -3.62 -9.14 -17.29
C TYR A 112 -2.24 -9.07 -16.67
N LEU A 113 -1.98 -8.02 -15.91
CA LEU A 113 -0.67 -7.71 -15.35
C LEU A 113 -0.73 -7.66 -13.83
N THR A 114 0.36 -8.07 -13.19
CA THR A 114 0.53 -7.94 -11.75
C THR A 114 0.76 -6.48 -11.40
N ILE A 115 -0.21 -5.86 -10.76
CA ILE A 115 -0.21 -4.43 -10.38
C ILE A 115 0.28 -4.19 -8.95
N ALA A 116 0.35 -5.23 -8.14
CA ALA A 116 0.81 -5.17 -6.75
C ALA A 116 1.26 -6.56 -6.28
N SER A 117 2.12 -6.63 -5.28
CA SER A 117 2.60 -7.90 -4.70
C SER A 117 1.46 -8.75 -4.11
N ILE A 118 0.41 -8.11 -3.56
CA ILE A 118 -0.76 -8.82 -3.02
C ILE A 118 -1.58 -9.52 -4.12
N ALA A 119 -1.54 -9.03 -5.36
CA ALA A 119 -2.27 -9.62 -6.47
C ALA A 119 -1.89 -11.10 -6.70
N ASN A 120 -0.66 -11.49 -6.33
CA ASN A 120 -0.19 -12.87 -6.41
C ASN A 120 -0.96 -13.83 -5.49
N PHE A 121 -1.62 -13.31 -4.47
CA PHE A 121 -2.34 -14.08 -3.46
C PHE A 121 -3.86 -13.91 -3.56
N GLN A 122 -4.30 -13.00 -4.42
CA GLN A 122 -5.72 -12.76 -4.69
C GLN A 122 -6.21 -13.59 -5.89
N PRO A 123 -7.48 -14.00 -5.87
CA PRO A 123 -8.43 -13.96 -4.74
C PRO A 123 -8.29 -15.16 -3.79
N PHE A 124 -7.52 -16.18 -4.16
CA PHE A 124 -7.58 -17.52 -3.57
C PHE A 124 -7.05 -17.56 -2.13
N VAL A 125 -5.88 -16.96 -1.87
CA VAL A 125 -5.30 -16.94 -0.53
C VAL A 125 -6.02 -15.93 0.37
N THR A 126 -6.31 -14.73 -0.15
CA THR A 126 -7.00 -13.69 0.62
C THR A 126 -8.42 -14.08 1.01
N SER A 127 -9.09 -14.93 0.24
CA SER A 127 -10.41 -15.48 0.57
C SER A 127 -10.37 -16.72 1.45
N GLY A 128 -9.18 -17.24 1.77
CA GLY A 128 -9.01 -18.47 2.54
C GLY A 128 -9.29 -19.76 1.77
N ARG A 129 -9.48 -19.71 0.45
CA ARG A 129 -9.71 -20.89 -0.38
C ARG A 129 -8.46 -21.76 -0.53
N VAL A 130 -7.30 -21.12 -0.52
CA VAL A 130 -6.00 -21.78 -0.61
C VAL A 130 -5.13 -21.28 0.55
N PRO A 131 -4.40 -22.13 1.25
CA PRO A 131 -3.49 -21.70 2.30
C PRO A 131 -2.35 -20.87 1.70
N PRO A 132 -1.83 -19.87 2.43
CA PRO A 132 -0.68 -19.11 1.98
C PRO A 132 0.56 -20.01 1.87
N PRO A 133 1.46 -19.78 0.91
CA PRO A 133 2.70 -20.57 0.75
C PRO A 133 3.64 -20.42 1.95
N ALA A 134 3.48 -19.35 2.71
CA ALA A 134 4.08 -19.11 4.02
C ALA A 134 3.32 -17.99 4.73
N ASN A 135 3.45 -17.92 6.06
CA ASN A 135 2.78 -16.87 6.84
C ASN A 135 3.56 -16.59 8.15
N PRO A 136 4.21 -15.43 8.29
CA PRO A 136 4.28 -14.34 7.31
C PRO A 136 5.26 -14.61 6.16
N LEU A 137 5.18 -13.82 5.12
CA LEU A 137 6.06 -13.91 3.96
C LEU A 137 6.54 -12.53 3.47
N VAL A 138 7.64 -12.52 2.72
CA VAL A 138 8.21 -11.34 2.07
C VAL A 138 8.52 -11.62 0.62
N ILE A 139 8.27 -10.66 -0.25
CA ILE A 139 8.48 -10.75 -1.69
C ILE A 139 8.88 -9.40 -2.28
N SER A 140 9.74 -9.41 -3.28
CA SER A 140 9.96 -8.27 -4.17
C SER A 140 9.38 -8.63 -5.53
N GLN A 141 8.24 -8.03 -5.89
CA GLN A 141 7.45 -8.36 -7.06
C GLN A 141 7.54 -7.26 -8.12
N PRO A 142 8.03 -7.57 -9.34
CA PRO A 142 7.88 -6.66 -10.47
C PRO A 142 6.41 -6.44 -10.79
N CYS A 143 6.03 -5.17 -10.92
CA CYS A 143 4.66 -4.75 -11.17
C CYS A 143 4.60 -3.81 -12.37
N ILE A 144 3.48 -3.85 -13.08
CA ILE A 144 3.19 -2.91 -14.17
C ILE A 144 1.84 -2.26 -13.88
N ARG A 145 1.82 -0.91 -13.92
CA ARG A 145 0.59 -0.10 -13.86
C ARG A 145 0.53 0.78 -15.10
N LEU A 146 -0.66 0.88 -15.66
CA LEU A 146 -0.95 1.70 -16.83
C LEU A 146 -1.85 2.90 -16.47
N GLU A 147 -2.03 3.14 -15.19
CA GLU A 147 -2.72 4.31 -14.64
C GLU A 147 -1.78 5.51 -14.66
N ASP A 148 -2.33 6.72 -14.75
CA ASP A 148 -1.59 8.00 -14.72
C ASP A 148 -0.43 8.08 -15.73
N LEU A 149 -0.61 7.52 -16.93
CA LEU A 149 0.42 7.48 -17.96
C LEU A 149 0.93 8.88 -18.34
N GLU A 150 0.06 9.88 -18.29
CA GLU A 150 0.40 11.29 -18.54
C GLU A 150 1.35 11.89 -17.49
N SER A 151 1.44 11.28 -16.31
CA SER A 151 2.32 11.71 -15.23
C SER A 151 3.73 11.11 -15.32
N ILE A 152 3.92 10.09 -16.18
CA ILE A 152 5.22 9.41 -16.37
C ILE A 152 6.20 10.38 -17.03
N GLY A 153 7.41 10.43 -16.44
CA GLY A 153 8.47 11.34 -16.88
C GLY A 153 8.28 12.81 -16.48
N ARG A 154 7.13 13.17 -15.90
CA ARG A 154 6.86 14.54 -15.43
C ARG A 154 7.10 14.71 -13.93
N THR A 155 6.66 13.75 -13.15
CA THR A 155 6.71 13.85 -11.68
C THR A 155 7.99 13.30 -11.08
N GLY A 156 8.76 12.52 -11.85
CA GLY A 156 9.91 11.77 -11.37
C GLY A 156 9.57 10.61 -10.44
N ARG A 157 8.27 10.30 -10.28
CA ARG A 157 7.76 9.27 -9.36
C ARG A 157 6.83 8.26 -10.02
N HIS A 158 6.16 8.65 -11.10
CA HIS A 158 5.29 7.77 -11.85
C HIS A 158 6.12 6.99 -12.87
N LEU A 159 6.10 5.67 -12.71
CA LEU A 159 6.78 4.70 -13.56
C LEU A 159 5.77 3.63 -13.99
N THR A 160 5.84 3.16 -15.22
CA THR A 160 5.01 2.05 -15.70
C THR A 160 5.42 0.73 -15.10
N ILE A 161 6.72 0.54 -14.88
CA ILE A 161 7.34 -0.67 -14.33
C ILE A 161 8.07 -0.29 -13.04
N PHE A 162 7.82 -1.05 -11.99
CA PHE A 162 8.48 -0.87 -10.69
C PHE A 162 8.54 -2.21 -9.94
N GLU A 163 9.38 -2.30 -8.92
CA GLU A 163 9.36 -3.40 -7.97
C GLU A 163 8.60 -3.01 -6.73
N MET A 164 7.61 -3.82 -6.37
CA MET A 164 6.91 -3.68 -5.10
C MET A 164 7.51 -4.65 -4.09
N MET A 165 8.23 -4.11 -3.14
CA MET A 165 8.72 -4.85 -2.01
C MET A 165 7.61 -4.92 -0.96
N GLY A 166 7.08 -6.12 -0.72
CA GLY A 166 5.95 -6.31 0.17
C GLY A 166 6.20 -7.43 1.17
N HIS A 167 5.76 -7.21 2.40
CA HIS A 167 5.57 -8.28 3.35
C HIS A 167 4.09 -8.53 3.55
N HIS A 168 3.70 -9.77 3.77
CA HIS A 168 2.31 -10.17 3.89
C HIS A 168 2.15 -11.12 5.07
N ALA A 169 1.12 -10.86 5.88
CA ALA A 169 0.67 -11.75 6.93
C ALA A 169 -0.84 -11.94 6.81
N PHE A 170 -1.27 -13.18 6.66
CA PHE A 170 -2.66 -13.53 6.42
C PHE A 170 -3.30 -13.97 7.75
N ASN A 171 -4.40 -13.29 8.14
CA ASN A 171 -5.14 -13.60 9.38
C ASN A 171 -4.27 -13.61 10.66
N LYS A 172 -3.13 -12.93 10.65
CA LYS A 172 -2.29 -12.71 11.82
C LYS A 172 -2.46 -11.29 12.31
N ARG A 173 -2.92 -11.13 13.54
CA ARG A 173 -2.97 -9.87 14.27
C ARG A 173 -1.89 -9.90 15.35
N ASP A 174 -0.65 -9.78 14.92
CA ASP A 174 0.52 -9.81 15.77
C ASP A 174 1.09 -8.41 15.89
N ALA A 175 1.33 -7.94 17.10
CA ALA A 175 1.85 -6.59 17.35
C ALA A 175 3.21 -6.39 16.67
N GLU A 176 4.09 -7.40 16.68
CA GLU A 176 5.39 -7.32 16.02
C GLU A 176 5.24 -7.13 14.49
N ILE A 177 4.32 -7.87 13.85
CA ILE A 177 4.05 -7.75 12.41
C ILE A 177 3.49 -6.37 12.10
N TYR A 178 2.63 -5.84 12.97
CA TYR A 178 2.08 -4.51 12.82
C TYR A 178 3.16 -3.44 12.93
N TRP A 179 4.04 -3.55 13.91
CA TRP A 179 5.22 -2.69 14.04
C TRP A 179 6.08 -2.69 12.79
N LEU A 180 6.38 -3.86 12.25
CA LEU A 180 7.16 -3.99 11.03
C LEU A 180 6.49 -3.32 9.83
N SER A 181 5.16 -3.25 9.81
CA SER A 181 4.41 -2.55 8.75
C SER A 181 4.56 -1.03 8.83
N LEU A 182 4.77 -0.47 10.01
CA LEU A 182 4.91 0.97 10.23
C LEU A 182 6.32 1.52 9.94
N ILE A 183 7.33 0.66 9.90
CA ILE A 183 8.73 1.06 9.61
C ILE A 183 8.88 1.61 8.18
N HIS A 184 7.93 1.34 7.31
CA HIS A 184 7.94 1.76 5.90
C HIS A 184 7.22 3.07 5.64
N ILE A 185 6.62 3.65 6.65
CA ILE A 185 5.96 4.94 6.63
C ILE A 185 6.91 5.93 7.34
#